data_1c766df774fb5679d731af9447993e87
#
_entry.id   1c766df774fb5679d731af9447993e87
#
_cell.length_a   1.000
_cell.length_b   1.000
_cell.length_c   1.000
_cell.angle_alpha   90.00
_cell.angle_beta   90.00
_cell.angle_gamma   90.00
#
_symmetry.space_group_name_H-M   'P 1'
#
loop_
_entity.id
_entity.type
_entity.pdbx_description
1 polymer ?
#
loop_
_entity_poly.entity_id
_entity_poly.type
_entity_poly.pdbx_seq_one_letter_code
_entity_poly.pdbx_strand_id
1 'polypeptide(L)'
;MQDNYEVLGVSPLATADSIKAAYRKKAAQYHPDKNQSPDAPTRFREAQEAYEALSDPERRKAYDEYRQRNLIEDPLAVAWDISGKYIQDIIQ
;
A
#
# COMPACT_ATOMS: atom_id res chain seq x y z
N MET A 1 -9.21 -3.89 -0.16
CA MET A 1 -8.49 -2.80 0.53
C MET A 1 -7.26 -2.43 -0.28
N GLN A 2 -7.05 -1.14 -0.44
CA GLN A 2 -5.89 -0.68 -1.20
C GLN A 2 -4.62 -0.75 -0.37
N ASP A 3 -3.56 -1.24 -1.00
CA ASP A 3 -2.25 -1.29 -0.37
C ASP A 3 -1.63 0.10 -0.36
N ASN A 4 -1.04 0.49 0.76
CA ASN A 4 -0.45 1.82 0.89
C ASN A 4 0.67 2.05 -0.13
N TYR A 5 1.44 1.01 -0.46
CA TYR A 5 2.47 1.14 -1.49
C TYR A 5 1.86 1.44 -2.85
N GLU A 6 0.74 0.79 -3.15
CA GLU A 6 0.03 1.04 -4.41
C GLU A 6 -0.56 2.45 -4.45
N VAL A 7 -1.08 2.91 -3.32
CA VAL A 7 -1.64 4.26 -3.26
C VAL A 7 -0.59 5.29 -3.65
N LEU A 8 0.64 5.11 -3.17
CA LEU A 8 1.72 6.04 -3.50
C LEU A 8 2.42 5.70 -4.82
N GLY A 9 2.14 4.52 -5.37
CA GLY A 9 2.76 4.12 -6.64
C GLY A 9 4.21 3.72 -6.50
N VAL A 10 4.57 3.09 -5.39
CA VAL A 10 5.95 2.66 -5.15
C VAL A 10 5.99 1.17 -4.84
N SER A 11 7.17 0.60 -4.95
CA SER A 11 7.42 -0.78 -4.60
C SER A 11 7.45 -0.94 -3.09
N PRO A 12 7.04 -2.12 -2.56
CA PRO A 12 7.23 -2.40 -1.13
C PRO A 12 8.69 -2.35 -0.69
N LEU A 13 9.61 -2.40 -1.63
CA LEU A 13 11.04 -2.31 -1.34
C LEU A 13 11.58 -0.89 -1.46
N ALA A 14 10.72 0.09 -1.71
CA ALA A 14 11.15 1.47 -1.90
C ALA A 14 11.83 2.03 -0.67
N THR A 15 12.80 2.92 -0.89
CA THR A 15 13.46 3.62 0.20
C THR A 15 12.53 4.65 0.81
N ALA A 16 12.88 5.10 2.01
CA ALA A 16 12.12 6.17 2.67
C ALA A 16 12.09 7.43 1.80
N ASP A 17 13.20 7.74 1.13
CA ASP A 17 13.27 8.91 0.25
C ASP A 17 12.35 8.76 -0.95
N SER A 18 12.29 7.57 -1.53
CA SER A 18 11.40 7.30 -2.66
C SER A 18 9.94 7.43 -2.25
N ILE A 19 9.61 6.93 -1.06
CA ILE A 19 8.25 7.03 -0.52
C ILE A 19 7.88 8.49 -0.34
N LYS A 20 8.79 9.29 0.21
CA LYS A 20 8.54 10.71 0.43
C LYS A 20 8.34 11.45 -0.88
N ALA A 21 9.17 11.15 -1.87
CA ALA A 21 9.05 11.77 -3.19
C ALA A 21 7.73 11.41 -3.84
N ALA A 22 7.33 10.14 -3.74
CA ALA A 22 6.06 9.69 -4.31
C ALA A 22 4.88 10.37 -3.64
N TYR A 23 4.93 10.52 -2.31
CA TYR A 23 3.87 11.22 -1.60
C TYR A 23 3.76 12.67 -2.05
N ARG A 24 4.90 13.35 -2.17
CA ARG A 24 4.89 14.75 -2.61
C ARG A 24 4.27 14.89 -3.99
N LYS A 25 4.55 13.96 -4.87
CA LYS A 25 3.99 13.97 -6.21
C LYS A 25 2.47 13.80 -6.15
N LYS A 26 1.99 12.83 -5.38
CA LYS A 26 0.55 12.61 -5.25
C LYS A 26 -0.14 13.79 -4.58
N ALA A 27 0.47 14.34 -3.54
CA ALA A 27 -0.10 15.48 -2.84
C ALA A 27 -0.24 16.69 -3.78
N ALA A 28 0.76 16.92 -4.63
CA ALA A 28 0.68 18.01 -5.59
C ALA A 28 -0.39 17.73 -6.65
N GLN A 29 -0.49 16.49 -7.09
CA GLN A 29 -1.44 16.11 -8.13
C GLN A 29 -2.88 16.29 -7.69
N TYR A 30 -3.18 15.96 -6.43
CA TYR A 30 -4.56 15.99 -5.92
C TYR A 30 -4.84 17.14 -4.97
N HIS A 31 -3.95 18.13 -4.93
CA HIS A 31 -4.15 19.27 -4.03
C HIS A 31 -5.42 20.03 -4.43
N PRO A 32 -6.27 20.39 -3.45
CA PRO A 32 -7.55 21.05 -3.75
C PRO A 32 -7.40 22.33 -4.55
N ASP A 33 -6.30 23.04 -4.38
CA ASP A 33 -6.07 24.30 -5.12
C ASP A 33 -5.76 24.07 -6.58
N LYS A 34 -5.31 22.88 -6.94
CA LYS A 34 -4.87 22.59 -8.31
C LYS A 34 -5.74 21.58 -9.02
N ASN A 35 -6.47 20.78 -8.29
CA ASN A 35 -7.28 19.69 -8.85
C ASN A 35 -8.68 19.79 -8.29
N GLN A 36 -9.63 20.11 -9.17
CA GLN A 36 -11.01 20.29 -8.75
C GLN A 36 -11.89 19.10 -9.09
N SER A 37 -11.29 17.98 -9.44
CA SER A 37 -12.04 16.74 -9.67
C SER A 37 -12.78 16.33 -8.40
N PRO A 38 -13.98 15.75 -8.54
CA PRO A 38 -14.75 15.35 -7.37
C PRO A 38 -14.04 14.34 -6.47
N ASP A 39 -13.14 13.53 -7.02
CA ASP A 39 -12.42 12.52 -6.25
C ASP A 39 -11.07 13.00 -5.71
N ALA A 40 -10.65 14.23 -6.04
CA ALA A 40 -9.37 14.74 -5.61
C ALA A 40 -9.22 14.77 -4.09
N PRO A 41 -10.21 15.24 -3.32
CA PRO A 41 -10.07 15.25 -1.86
C PRO A 41 -9.89 13.85 -1.28
N THR A 42 -10.60 12.87 -1.83
CA THR A 42 -10.46 11.49 -1.37
C THR A 42 -9.07 10.95 -1.69
N ARG A 43 -8.59 11.20 -2.90
CA ARG A 43 -7.26 10.75 -3.31
C ARG A 43 -6.16 11.42 -2.48
N PHE A 44 -6.34 12.69 -2.19
CA PHE A 44 -5.38 13.42 -1.37
C PHE A 44 -5.29 12.81 0.03
N ARG A 45 -6.45 12.53 0.62
CA ARG A 45 -6.49 11.93 1.95
C ARG A 45 -5.88 10.53 1.94
N GLU A 46 -6.18 9.73 0.91
CA GLU A 46 -5.60 8.40 0.80
C GLU A 46 -4.08 8.46 0.75
N ALA A 47 -3.54 9.43 0.00
CA ALA A 47 -2.10 9.59 -0.08
C ALA A 47 -1.51 9.97 1.28
N GLN A 48 -2.19 10.87 2.01
CA GLN A 48 -1.73 11.26 3.34
C GLN A 48 -1.71 10.09 4.30
N GLU A 49 -2.77 9.29 4.29
CA GLU A 49 -2.86 8.14 5.18
C GLU A 49 -1.81 7.09 4.84
N ALA A 50 -1.59 6.86 3.54
CA ALA A 50 -0.56 5.92 3.11
C ALA A 50 0.82 6.39 3.54
N TYR A 51 1.09 7.68 3.40
CA TYR A 51 2.38 8.22 3.79
C TYR A 51 2.59 8.13 5.30
N GLU A 52 1.55 8.38 6.08
CA GLU A 52 1.65 8.27 7.53
C GLU A 52 2.04 6.85 7.95
N ALA A 53 1.49 5.85 7.27
CA ALA A 53 1.80 4.47 7.60
C ALA A 53 3.21 4.09 7.17
N LEU A 54 3.73 4.68 6.10
CA LEU A 54 4.99 4.25 5.51
C LEU A 54 6.17 5.16 5.83
N SER A 55 5.93 6.35 6.36
CA SER A 55 7.01 7.32 6.59
C SER A 55 7.78 7.06 7.89
N ASP A 56 7.12 6.50 8.88
CA ASP A 56 7.75 6.20 10.16
C ASP A 56 8.26 4.75 10.13
N PRO A 57 9.55 4.52 10.42
CA PRO A 57 10.12 3.17 10.32
C PRO A 57 9.38 2.13 11.14
N GLU A 58 8.91 2.49 12.34
CA GLU A 58 8.19 1.55 13.18
C GLU A 58 6.80 1.26 12.64
N ARG A 59 6.11 2.31 12.18
CA ARG A 59 4.80 2.11 11.58
C ARG A 59 4.89 1.31 10.29
N ARG A 60 5.92 1.59 9.49
CA ARG A 60 6.12 0.85 8.26
C ARG A 60 6.37 -0.63 8.55
N LYS A 61 7.19 -0.91 9.56
CA LYS A 61 7.47 -2.29 9.94
C LYS A 61 6.18 -3.00 10.36
N ALA A 62 5.38 -2.34 11.18
CA ALA A 62 4.11 -2.93 11.63
C ALA A 62 3.18 -3.15 10.46
N TYR A 63 3.12 -2.21 9.52
CA TYR A 63 2.28 -2.35 8.34
C TYR A 63 2.75 -3.51 7.47
N ASP A 64 4.06 -3.63 7.28
CA ASP A 64 4.62 -4.71 6.46
C ASP A 64 4.32 -6.07 7.08
N GLU A 65 4.40 -6.18 8.38
CA GLU A 65 4.08 -7.42 9.07
C GLU A 65 2.59 -7.77 8.95
N TYR A 66 1.75 -6.77 9.09
CA TYR A 66 0.32 -6.95 8.92
C TYR A 66 0.00 -7.39 7.49
N ARG A 67 0.61 -6.75 6.53
CA ARG A 67 0.41 -7.06 5.12
C ARG A 67 0.82 -8.49 4.81
N GLN A 68 1.96 -8.89 5.33
CA GLN A 68 2.47 -10.24 5.13
C GLN A 68 1.57 -11.29 5.80
N ARG A 69 1.12 -10.99 7.01
CA ARG A 69 0.23 -11.89 7.73
C ARG A 69 -1.09 -12.08 7.00
N ASN A 70 -1.64 -11.00 6.47
CA ASN A 70 -2.89 -11.06 5.72
C ASN A 70 -2.76 -11.93 4.48
N LEU A 71 -1.63 -11.84 3.80
CA LEU A 71 -1.40 -12.68 2.62
C LEU A 71 -1.38 -14.16 3.00
N ILE A 72 -0.74 -14.46 4.11
CA ILE A 72 -0.61 -15.85 4.55
C ILE A 72 -1.95 -16.41 5.02
N GLU A 73 -2.74 -15.59 5.69
CA GLU A 73 -3.98 -16.04 6.31
C GLU A 73 -5.17 -15.99 5.37
N ASP A 74 -5.01 -15.44 4.18
CA ASP A 74 -6.10 -15.36 3.21
C ASP A 74 -6.14 -16.65 2.39
N PRO A 75 -7.16 -17.51 2.61
CA PRO A 75 -7.19 -18.80 1.90
C PRO A 75 -7.24 -18.64 0.39
N LEU A 76 -7.94 -17.61 -0.10
CA LEU A 76 -8.03 -17.40 -1.54
C LEU A 76 -6.68 -16.98 -2.11
N ALA A 77 -5.97 -16.12 -1.42
CA ALA A 77 -4.66 -15.69 -1.88
C ALA A 77 -3.70 -16.86 -1.91
N VAL A 78 -3.74 -17.70 -0.89
CA VAL A 78 -2.88 -18.87 -0.81
C VAL A 78 -3.21 -19.86 -1.93
N ALA A 79 -4.50 -20.07 -2.17
CA ALA A 79 -4.93 -21.00 -3.21
C ALA A 79 -4.44 -20.55 -4.59
N TRP A 80 -4.52 -19.26 -4.86
CA TRP A 80 -4.06 -18.74 -6.14
C TRP A 80 -2.55 -18.85 -6.30
N ASP A 81 -1.83 -18.61 -5.22
CA ASP A 81 -0.38 -18.69 -5.26
C ASP A 81 0.11 -20.09 -5.54
N ILE A 82 -0.53 -21.01 -4.94
CA ILE A 82 -0.12 -22.37 -5.06
C ILE A 82 -0.61 -22.97 -6.34
N SER A 83 -1.44 -22.53 -6.77
CA SER A 83 -1.85 -23.06 -7.81
C SER A 83 -2.40 -23.21 -8.39
N GLY A 84 -2.08 -22.64 -7.77
CA GLY A 84 -2.36 -22.86 -7.88
C GLY A 84 -2.04 -24.11 -7.57
N LYS A 85 -1.62 -24.54 -7.04
CA LYS A 85 -1.36 -25.57 -6.48
C LYS A 85 -1.23 -25.63 -5.10
N TYR A 86 -1.10 -25.48 -4.40
CA TYR A 86 -1.05 -25.42 -3.36
C TYR A 86 -1.61 -25.43 -2.60
N ILE A 87 -1.87 -25.60 -2.20
CA ILE A 87 -2.07 -25.44 -1.41
C ILE A 87 -2.26 -26.08 -0.84
N GLN A 88 -1.90 -26.64 -0.81
CA GLN A 88 -1.96 -27.14 -0.25
C GLN A 88 -1.25 -27.47 0.25
N ASP A 89 -0.61 -27.68 0.01
CA ASP A 89 0.12 -27.93 0.56
C ASP A 89 0.62 -27.28 1.53
N ILE A 90 0.66 -26.63 1.76
CA ILE A 90 0.88 -25.97 2.60
C ILE A 90 0.05 -25.70 3.30
N ILE A 91 -0.47 -25.95 3.17
CA ILE A 91 -1.28 -25.77 3.64
C ILE A 91 -1.88 -26.35 3.67
N GLN A 92 -1.32 -26.78 3.36
CA GLN A 92 -1.71 -27.19 3.28
C GLN A 92 -1.74 -27.36 3.56
#